data_4f3664b2b2ddbaa78fa4a9ed0d40a9cb
#
_entry.id   4f3664b2b2ddbaa78fa4a9ed0d40a9cb
#
_cell.length_a   1.000
_cell.length_b   1.000
_cell.length_c   1.000
_cell.angle_alpha   90.00
_cell.angle_beta   90.00
_cell.angle_gamma   90.00
#
_symmetry.space_group_name_H-M   'P 1'
#
loop_
_entity.id
_entity.type
_entity.pdbx_description
1 polymer ?
#
loop_
_entity_poly.entity_id
_entity_poly.type
_entity_poly.pdbx_seq_one_letter_code
_entity_poly.pdbx_strand_id
1 'polypeptide(L)'
;SVLEKDNIFSITSPSFRPDIEGEADIVEEILRIYGFNQIPLTDVSDHTNKKTVLSSEIKSFYKIKRAIANTGYVEAVTWSFMDQKVAKLISDNVIKIKNPISADLNVMRPSNIPNLLTAINLNKSKMIFSGKIFEVGPIFDETLEDRQVNVATGIAYGNISGNNWNSDKKGFDVFAIKSDLMGVLKSLNTPVDNLNYEAISNKVFHPGKSSSLRIGKNIIANFGELNPILLKSLDISNAVVAFEIFTETLAQFQSKKTSTVSAFDNNPFQAVERDFAFLLPKSVKAIDLINKIKKIDKKIINKVSIFDVYEGEKIDENSKSIAIRVLLQPLEKTFSDEEIEGFSNQIIDLIITSFKASLRK
;
A
#
# COMPACT_ATOMS: atom_id res chain seq x y z
N SER A 1 1.73 59.44 6.95
CA SER A 1 1.04 60.46 6.12
C SER A 1 -0.02 59.80 5.24
N VAL A 2 -1.11 60.49 5.00
CA VAL A 2 -2.20 60.07 4.13
C VAL A 2 -2.40 61.12 3.05
N LEU A 3 -2.43 60.69 1.80
CA LEU A 3 -2.73 61.55 0.65
C LEU A 3 -3.93 60.92 -0.08
N GLU A 4 -4.94 61.72 -0.33
CA GLU A 4 -6.12 61.34 -1.12
C GLU A 4 -6.06 61.95 -2.49
N LYS A 5 -6.19 61.14 -3.52
CA LYS A 5 -6.31 61.57 -4.91
C LYS A 5 -7.23 60.61 -5.67
N ASP A 6 -8.24 61.15 -6.36
CA ASP A 6 -9.17 60.38 -7.18
C ASP A 6 -9.84 59.19 -6.43
N ASN A 7 -10.25 59.40 -5.18
CA ASN A 7 -10.84 58.44 -4.30
C ASN A 7 -9.90 57.26 -3.91
N ILE A 8 -8.58 57.45 -4.12
CA ILE A 8 -7.54 56.48 -3.72
C ILE A 8 -6.72 57.11 -2.60
N PHE A 9 -6.55 56.36 -1.50
CA PHE A 9 -5.72 56.79 -0.37
C PHE A 9 -4.32 56.20 -0.52
N SER A 10 -3.32 57.05 -0.63
CA SER A 10 -1.92 56.64 -0.53
C SER A 10 -1.45 56.87 0.91
N ILE A 11 -1.13 55.76 1.60
CA ILE A 11 -0.78 55.77 3.02
C ILE A 11 0.70 55.39 3.17
N THR A 12 1.44 56.26 3.88
CA THR A 12 2.82 56.00 4.27
C THR A 12 2.84 55.67 5.76
N SER A 13 3.19 54.43 6.10
CA SER A 13 3.33 53.94 7.46
C SER A 13 4.50 54.68 8.17
N PRO A 14 4.38 55.03 9.46
CA PRO A 14 5.51 55.57 10.22
C PRO A 14 6.54 54.48 10.51
N SER A 15 7.80 54.86 10.64
CA SER A 15 8.92 53.94 10.79
C SER A 15 8.86 53.05 12.07
N PHE A 16 8.07 53.47 13.05
CA PHE A 16 7.86 52.68 14.31
C PHE A 16 6.72 51.65 14.20
N ARG A 17 6.04 51.54 13.04
CA ARG A 17 5.01 50.52 12.74
C ARG A 17 5.47 49.65 11.54
N PRO A 18 6.48 48.78 11.79
CA PRO A 18 6.98 47.91 10.72
C PRO A 18 5.99 46.75 10.43
N ASP A 19 4.95 46.60 11.21
CA ASP A 19 3.87 45.65 11.07
C ASP A 19 2.85 46.02 9.98
N ILE A 20 2.82 47.29 9.54
CA ILE A 20 1.88 47.73 8.51
C ILE A 20 2.56 47.65 7.13
N GLU A 21 2.32 46.54 6.44
CA GLU A 21 2.91 46.21 5.14
C GLU A 21 1.91 46.32 3.96
N GLY A 22 0.61 46.18 4.26
CA GLY A 22 -0.40 46.09 3.23
C GLY A 22 -1.74 46.73 3.56
N GLU A 23 -2.68 46.61 2.62
CA GLU A 23 -4.03 47.17 2.73
C GLU A 23 -4.81 46.56 3.89
N ALA A 24 -4.64 45.24 4.14
CA ALA A 24 -5.32 44.54 5.22
C ALA A 24 -4.97 45.11 6.60
N ASP A 25 -3.69 45.50 6.81
CA ASP A 25 -3.22 46.07 8.09
C ASP A 25 -3.84 47.47 8.30
N ILE A 26 -4.01 48.23 7.24
CA ILE A 26 -4.69 49.54 7.28
C ILE A 26 -6.19 49.36 7.61
N VAL A 27 -6.84 48.35 7.03
CA VAL A 27 -8.24 48.01 7.36
C VAL A 27 -8.37 47.65 8.82
N GLU A 28 -7.43 46.86 9.37
CA GLU A 28 -7.42 46.49 10.81
C GLU A 28 -7.32 47.71 11.68
N GLU A 29 -6.41 48.67 11.38
CA GLU A 29 -6.28 49.91 12.15
C GLU A 29 -7.54 50.77 12.11
N ILE A 30 -8.20 50.86 10.95
CA ILE A 30 -9.47 51.56 10.83
C ILE A 30 -10.55 50.89 11.66
N LEU A 31 -10.68 49.59 11.58
CA LEU A 31 -11.67 48.82 12.32
C LEU A 31 -11.46 48.90 13.84
N ARG A 32 -10.20 48.92 14.28
CA ARG A 32 -9.84 49.06 15.69
C ARG A 32 -10.36 50.40 16.26
N ILE A 33 -10.27 51.47 15.49
CA ILE A 33 -10.74 52.83 15.90
C ILE A 33 -12.26 52.95 15.73
N TYR A 34 -12.79 52.45 14.57
CA TYR A 34 -14.22 52.49 14.27
C TYR A 34 -15.05 51.61 15.23
N GLY A 35 -14.46 50.49 15.66
CA GLY A 35 -15.04 49.49 16.57
C GLY A 35 -15.53 48.25 15.84
N PHE A 36 -14.98 47.11 16.19
CA PHE A 36 -15.36 45.79 15.61
C PHE A 36 -16.83 45.48 15.80
N ASN A 37 -17.48 46.01 16.84
CA ASN A 37 -18.92 45.80 17.07
C ASN A 37 -19.81 46.51 16.04
N GLN A 38 -19.27 47.40 15.24
CA GLN A 38 -20.00 48.08 14.17
C GLN A 38 -19.99 47.31 12.85
N ILE A 39 -19.22 46.23 12.76
CA ILE A 39 -19.18 45.39 11.58
C ILE A 39 -20.49 44.61 11.48
N PRO A 40 -21.23 44.71 10.38
CA PRO A 40 -22.48 43.97 10.20
C PRO A 40 -22.21 42.46 10.21
N LEU A 41 -23.01 41.73 10.98
CA LEU A 41 -22.96 40.27 10.96
C LEU A 41 -23.48 39.75 9.63
N THR A 42 -22.68 38.91 8.99
CA THR A 42 -23.06 38.20 7.78
C THR A 42 -23.50 36.79 8.14
N ASP A 43 -24.68 36.39 7.70
CA ASP A 43 -25.16 35.02 7.92
C ASP A 43 -24.34 34.04 7.07
N VAL A 44 -23.78 33.02 7.74
CA VAL A 44 -22.96 31.97 7.10
C VAL A 44 -23.78 31.11 6.15
N SER A 45 -25.11 31.07 6.33
CA SER A 45 -26.02 30.25 5.52
C SER A 45 -26.13 30.67 4.06
N ASP A 46 -25.98 31.96 3.77
CA ASP A 46 -26.14 32.51 2.40
C ASP A 46 -24.93 32.28 1.49
N HIS A 47 -23.79 31.95 2.04
CA HIS A 47 -22.54 31.77 1.29
C HIS A 47 -22.15 30.31 1.09
N THR A 48 -23.01 29.35 1.43
CA THR A 48 -22.77 27.94 1.18
C THR A 48 -22.92 27.56 -0.29
N ASN A 49 -22.11 28.18 -1.14
CA ASN A 49 -21.73 27.48 -2.35
C ASN A 49 -21.19 26.12 -1.92
N LYS A 50 -21.91 25.06 -2.27
CA LYS A 50 -21.56 23.64 -1.97
C LYS A 50 -20.29 23.21 -2.70
N LYS A 51 -19.21 23.99 -2.60
CA LYS A 51 -17.90 23.59 -3.05
C LYS A 51 -17.40 22.52 -2.11
N THR A 52 -16.95 21.42 -2.67
CA THR A 52 -16.37 20.31 -1.93
C THR A 52 -15.18 20.84 -1.11
N VAL A 53 -15.31 20.91 0.22
CA VAL A 53 -14.33 21.47 1.14
C VAL A 53 -12.99 20.73 1.09
N LEU A 54 -13.03 19.42 0.74
CA LEU A 54 -11.81 18.59 0.62
C LEU A 54 -11.63 18.12 -0.83
N SER A 55 -10.42 18.25 -1.36
CA SER A 55 -10.05 17.68 -2.66
C SER A 55 -10.13 16.15 -2.65
N SER A 56 -10.14 15.54 -3.84
CA SER A 56 -10.14 14.08 -3.99
C SER A 56 -8.88 13.44 -3.39
N GLU A 57 -7.73 14.11 -3.51
CA GLU A 57 -6.44 13.67 -2.99
C GLU A 57 -6.47 13.62 -1.46
N ILE A 58 -6.93 14.69 -0.81
CA ILE A 58 -7.06 14.73 0.67
C ILE A 58 -8.05 13.69 1.17
N LYS A 59 -9.17 13.50 0.48
CA LYS A 59 -10.11 12.42 0.81
C LYS A 59 -9.48 11.04 0.69
N SER A 60 -8.70 10.80 -0.37
CA SER A 60 -7.98 9.54 -0.58
C SER A 60 -6.92 9.32 0.50
N PHE A 61 -6.15 10.34 0.84
CA PHE A 61 -5.15 10.31 1.90
C PHE A 61 -5.74 9.82 3.24
N TYR A 62 -6.86 10.42 3.69
CA TYR A 62 -7.51 9.99 4.93
C TYR A 62 -8.18 8.61 4.83
N LYS A 63 -8.67 8.22 3.64
CA LYS A 63 -9.21 6.87 3.42
C LYS A 63 -8.12 5.81 3.57
N ILE A 64 -6.94 6.05 2.98
CA ILE A 64 -5.79 5.14 3.07
C ILE A 64 -5.34 4.99 4.52
N LYS A 65 -5.20 6.09 5.26
CA LYS A 65 -4.85 6.05 6.70
C LYS A 65 -5.81 5.17 7.49
N ARG A 66 -7.12 5.40 7.35
CA ARG A 66 -8.13 4.59 8.04
C ARG A 66 -8.12 3.12 7.61
N ALA A 67 -7.90 2.85 6.32
CA ALA A 67 -7.82 1.50 5.81
C ALA A 67 -6.66 0.72 6.45
N ILE A 68 -5.47 1.35 6.57
CA ILE A 68 -4.30 0.74 7.19
C ILE A 68 -4.52 0.58 8.70
N ALA A 69 -5.01 1.61 9.39
CA ALA A 69 -5.29 1.54 10.82
C ALA A 69 -6.27 0.41 11.18
N ASN A 70 -7.29 0.17 10.34
CA ASN A 70 -8.26 -0.92 10.53
C ASN A 70 -7.64 -2.33 10.43
N THR A 71 -6.43 -2.47 9.87
CA THR A 71 -5.69 -3.74 9.87
C THR A 71 -4.76 -3.90 11.08
N GLY A 72 -4.89 -3.02 12.09
CA GLY A 72 -4.18 -3.08 13.36
C GLY A 72 -2.82 -2.37 13.36
N TYR A 73 -2.58 -1.46 12.42
CA TYR A 73 -1.38 -0.62 12.41
C TYR A 73 -1.60 0.65 13.23
N VAL A 74 -0.56 1.07 13.95
CA VAL A 74 -0.48 2.35 14.67
C VAL A 74 0.25 3.36 13.80
N GLU A 75 -0.33 4.57 13.66
CA GLU A 75 0.29 5.63 12.87
C GLU A 75 1.52 6.20 13.58
N ALA A 76 2.60 6.35 12.84
CA ALA A 76 3.77 7.11 13.20
C ALA A 76 3.90 8.32 12.26
N VAL A 77 4.42 9.43 12.77
CA VAL A 77 4.76 10.61 11.97
C VAL A 77 6.22 10.88 12.20
N THR A 78 7.01 10.72 11.16
CA THR A 78 8.47 10.88 11.23
C THR A 78 8.94 12.09 10.41
N TRP A 79 10.19 12.50 10.61
CA TRP A 79 10.78 13.60 9.87
C TRP A 79 10.92 13.27 8.37
N SER A 80 10.71 14.27 7.51
CA SER A 80 11.03 14.15 6.07
C SER A 80 12.53 14.18 5.78
N PHE A 81 13.35 14.39 6.79
CA PHE A 81 14.80 14.46 6.75
C PHE A 81 15.43 13.22 7.35
N MET A 82 16.64 12.88 6.91
CA MET A 82 17.39 11.76 7.44
C MET A 82 18.90 11.88 7.17
N ASP A 83 19.69 10.97 7.75
CA ASP A 83 21.13 10.87 7.48
C ASP A 83 21.39 10.36 6.06
N GLN A 84 22.26 11.05 5.34
CA GLN A 84 22.70 10.68 3.99
C GLN A 84 23.30 9.27 3.94
N LYS A 85 23.99 8.81 4.98
CA LYS A 85 24.57 7.47 5.02
C LYS A 85 23.49 6.40 4.93
N VAL A 86 22.39 6.59 5.68
CA VAL A 86 21.23 5.68 5.67
C VAL A 86 20.47 5.80 4.35
N ALA A 87 20.25 7.03 3.86
CA ALA A 87 19.56 7.25 2.60
C ALA A 87 20.26 6.56 1.41
N LYS A 88 21.58 6.60 1.35
CA LYS A 88 22.38 5.95 0.30
C LYS A 88 22.33 4.42 0.31
N LEU A 89 21.92 3.80 1.41
CA LEU A 89 21.69 2.35 1.43
C LEU A 89 20.49 1.94 0.56
N ILE A 90 19.56 2.85 0.32
CA ILE A 90 18.29 2.56 -0.36
C ILE A 90 18.13 3.29 -1.70
N SER A 91 18.73 4.49 -1.86
CA SER A 91 18.72 5.24 -3.12
C SER A 91 20.05 5.92 -3.39
N ASP A 92 20.44 5.95 -4.66
CA ASP A 92 21.61 6.71 -5.11
C ASP A 92 21.24 8.18 -5.43
N ASN A 93 19.93 8.47 -5.67
CA ASN A 93 19.39 9.76 -6.08
C ASN A 93 18.78 10.50 -4.87
N VAL A 94 19.64 11.11 -4.06
CA VAL A 94 19.25 11.69 -2.77
C VAL A 94 19.30 13.20 -2.82
N ILE A 95 18.19 13.88 -2.54
CA ILE A 95 18.12 15.35 -2.49
C ILE A 95 18.81 15.85 -1.21
N LYS A 96 19.88 16.61 -1.38
CA LYS A 96 20.62 17.21 -0.27
C LYS A 96 20.01 18.52 0.20
N ILE A 97 20.05 18.74 1.51
CA ILE A 97 19.62 19.99 2.13
C ILE A 97 20.85 20.93 2.23
N LYS A 98 20.71 22.15 1.75
CA LYS A 98 21.81 23.11 1.70
C LYS A 98 22.25 23.57 3.10
N ASN A 99 21.32 23.74 4.01
CA ASN A 99 21.53 24.20 5.38
C ASN A 99 20.73 23.33 6.38
N PRO A 100 21.18 22.08 6.63
CA PRO A 100 20.44 21.15 7.50
C PRO A 100 20.45 21.62 8.96
N ILE A 101 19.38 21.29 9.68
CA ILE A 101 19.25 21.59 11.13
C ILE A 101 20.33 20.85 11.95
N SER A 102 20.68 19.63 11.52
CA SER A 102 21.74 18.82 12.14
C SER A 102 22.46 17.97 11.09
N ALA A 103 23.65 17.46 11.41
CA ALA A 103 24.47 16.68 10.51
C ALA A 103 23.82 15.35 10.07
N ASP A 104 22.95 14.80 10.90
CA ASP A 104 22.21 13.55 10.71
C ASP A 104 20.83 13.74 10.06
N LEU A 105 20.46 15.00 9.70
CA LEU A 105 19.23 15.34 9.00
C LEU A 105 19.55 16.14 7.72
N ASN A 106 20.50 15.67 6.95
CA ASN A 106 21.14 16.44 5.87
C ASN A 106 20.61 16.14 4.47
N VAL A 107 19.66 15.20 4.35
CA VAL A 107 19.00 14.85 3.08
C VAL A 107 17.49 14.64 3.26
N MET A 108 16.75 14.77 2.14
CA MET A 108 15.35 14.37 2.10
C MET A 108 15.25 12.83 2.04
N ARG A 109 14.24 12.26 2.71
CA ARG A 109 14.03 10.81 2.75
C ARG A 109 13.57 10.24 1.41
N PRO A 110 14.28 9.25 0.83
CA PRO A 110 13.83 8.59 -0.39
C PRO A 110 12.80 7.46 -0.14
N SER A 111 12.54 7.09 1.12
CA SER A 111 11.51 6.15 1.57
C SER A 111 11.15 6.43 3.03
N ASN A 112 9.94 6.08 3.45
CA ASN A 112 9.51 6.15 4.85
C ASN A 112 10.09 4.99 5.70
N ILE A 113 10.55 3.92 5.06
CA ILE A 113 11.00 2.68 5.71
C ILE A 113 12.12 2.91 6.72
N PRO A 114 13.23 3.61 6.42
CA PRO A 114 14.30 3.77 7.39
C PRO A 114 13.88 4.53 8.66
N ASN A 115 13.05 5.55 8.52
CA ASN A 115 12.55 6.30 9.67
C ASN A 115 11.62 5.44 10.54
N LEU A 116 10.77 4.63 9.93
CA LEU A 116 9.94 3.65 10.66
C LEU A 116 10.79 2.56 11.32
N LEU A 117 11.91 2.12 10.71
CA LEU A 117 12.87 1.19 11.33
C LEU A 117 13.52 1.82 12.56
N THR A 118 13.85 3.11 12.52
CA THR A 118 14.34 3.84 13.69
C THR A 118 13.29 3.87 14.81
N ALA A 119 12.01 4.06 14.47
CA ALA A 119 10.92 4.00 15.44
C ALA A 119 10.79 2.60 16.07
N ILE A 120 11.00 1.51 15.29
CA ILE A 120 11.05 0.15 15.83
C ILE A 120 12.16 -0.01 16.87
N ASN A 121 13.36 0.51 16.60
CA ASN A 121 14.47 0.44 17.56
C ASN A 121 14.15 1.21 18.86
N LEU A 122 13.51 2.36 18.76
CA LEU A 122 13.01 3.09 19.93
C LEU A 122 11.96 2.28 20.70
N ASN A 123 11.05 1.61 20.02
CA ASN A 123 10.07 0.72 20.65
C ASN A 123 10.74 -0.45 21.36
N LYS A 124 11.75 -1.09 20.72
CA LYS A 124 12.51 -2.19 21.33
C LYS A 124 13.25 -1.76 22.60
N SER A 125 13.79 -0.55 22.64
CA SER A 125 14.42 0.01 23.87
C SER A 125 13.43 0.18 25.01
N LYS A 126 12.12 0.25 24.71
CA LYS A 126 11.00 0.29 25.66
C LYS A 126 10.33 -1.07 25.84
N MET A 127 11.00 -2.17 25.49
CA MET A 127 10.53 -3.56 25.64
C MET A 127 9.32 -3.91 24.74
N ILE A 128 9.07 -3.15 23.66
CA ILE A 128 8.03 -3.43 22.67
C ILE A 128 8.67 -4.17 21.48
N PHE A 129 8.64 -5.49 21.52
CA PHE A 129 9.36 -6.34 20.56
C PHE A 129 8.51 -6.79 19.36
N SER A 130 7.23 -6.49 19.35
CA SER A 130 6.31 -6.87 18.26
C SER A 130 5.31 -5.75 18.01
N GLY A 131 4.94 -5.53 16.76
CA GLY A 131 3.95 -4.53 16.42
C GLY A 131 3.81 -4.28 14.93
N LYS A 132 2.82 -3.44 14.62
CA LYS A 132 2.55 -2.92 13.29
C LYS A 132 2.51 -1.40 13.36
N ILE A 133 3.35 -0.72 12.58
CA ILE A 133 3.37 0.74 12.49
C ILE A 133 3.27 1.17 11.04
N PHE A 134 2.70 2.34 10.79
CA PHE A 134 2.60 2.89 9.44
C PHE A 134 2.76 4.41 9.42
N GLU A 135 3.10 4.91 8.25
CA GLU A 135 3.13 6.34 7.95
C GLU A 135 2.58 6.58 6.54
N VAL A 136 1.82 7.65 6.36
CA VAL A 136 1.44 8.15 5.05
C VAL A 136 2.03 9.54 4.90
N GLY A 137 2.99 9.67 4.00
CA GLY A 137 3.73 10.91 3.80
C GLY A 137 4.57 10.91 2.54
N PRO A 138 5.18 12.07 2.22
CA PRO A 138 5.99 12.22 1.02
C PRO A 138 7.34 11.50 1.15
N ILE A 139 7.79 10.95 0.04
CA ILE A 139 9.16 10.54 -0.22
C ILE A 139 9.73 11.42 -1.34
N PHE A 140 11.05 11.54 -1.41
CA PHE A 140 11.73 12.48 -2.28
C PHE A 140 12.84 11.79 -3.08
N ASP A 141 12.88 12.04 -4.38
CA ASP A 141 13.90 11.51 -5.29
C ASP A 141 14.16 12.51 -6.42
N GLU A 142 15.42 12.70 -6.80
CA GLU A 142 15.81 13.65 -7.86
C GLU A 142 15.26 13.26 -9.24
N THR A 143 14.92 11.99 -9.44
CA THR A 143 14.41 11.47 -10.72
C THR A 143 12.90 11.63 -10.89
N LEU A 144 12.16 12.01 -9.84
CA LEU A 144 10.73 12.25 -9.90
C LEU A 144 10.45 13.63 -10.51
N GLU A 145 9.39 13.74 -11.32
CA GLU A 145 8.98 14.97 -11.99
C GLU A 145 8.80 16.14 -11.00
N ASP A 146 8.03 15.93 -9.93
CA ASP A 146 7.83 16.91 -8.85
C ASP A 146 8.82 16.73 -7.69
N ARG A 147 9.82 15.87 -7.83
CA ARG A 147 10.79 15.49 -6.81
C ARG A 147 10.19 14.91 -5.53
N GLN A 148 8.90 14.74 -5.45
CA GLN A 148 8.20 14.10 -4.33
C GLN A 148 6.98 13.33 -4.79
N VAL A 149 6.65 12.24 -4.07
CA VAL A 149 5.40 11.51 -4.20
C VAL A 149 4.91 11.06 -2.82
N ASN A 150 3.59 10.97 -2.64
CA ASN A 150 3.02 10.44 -1.40
C ASN A 150 2.98 8.93 -1.41
N VAL A 151 3.52 8.32 -0.36
CA VAL A 151 3.56 6.86 -0.17
C VAL A 151 2.96 6.51 1.18
N ALA A 152 2.11 5.48 1.20
CA ALA A 152 1.64 4.87 2.44
C ALA A 152 2.47 3.62 2.72
N THR A 153 3.22 3.65 3.81
CA THR A 153 4.16 2.60 4.20
C THR A 153 3.71 1.95 5.49
N GLY A 154 3.58 0.62 5.49
CA GLY A 154 3.33 -0.16 6.69
C GLY A 154 4.45 -1.14 6.96
N ILE A 155 4.85 -1.28 8.22
CA ILE A 155 5.88 -2.21 8.68
C ILE A 155 5.31 -3.07 9.81
N ALA A 156 5.58 -4.38 9.77
CA ALA A 156 5.27 -5.31 10.84
C ALA A 156 6.55 -6.05 11.29
N TYR A 157 6.70 -6.21 12.60
CA TYR A 157 7.90 -6.79 13.21
C TYR A 157 7.55 -7.65 14.43
N GLY A 158 8.41 -8.62 14.73
CA GLY A 158 8.21 -9.55 15.84
C GLY A 158 7.17 -10.62 15.55
N ASN A 159 6.36 -10.99 16.53
CA ASN A 159 5.36 -12.06 16.45
C ASN A 159 3.98 -11.52 16.12
N ILE A 160 3.20 -12.29 15.35
CA ILE A 160 1.81 -11.96 14.98
C ILE A 160 0.90 -11.95 16.21
N SER A 161 1.05 -12.96 17.06
CA SER A 161 0.32 -13.07 18.31
C SER A 161 1.22 -12.68 19.49
N GLY A 162 0.64 -12.00 20.48
CA GLY A 162 1.33 -11.74 21.72
C GLY A 162 1.72 -13.03 22.45
N ASN A 163 2.57 -12.91 23.46
CA ASN A 163 2.92 -14.05 24.31
C ASN A 163 1.69 -14.51 25.09
N ASN A 164 1.07 -15.59 24.64
CA ASN A 164 -0.01 -16.26 25.34
C ASN A 164 0.19 -17.78 25.26
N TRP A 165 -0.52 -18.52 26.10
CA TRP A 165 -0.39 -19.97 26.19
C TRP A 165 -1.05 -20.75 25.05
N ASN A 166 -1.94 -20.10 24.30
CA ASN A 166 -2.81 -20.74 23.29
C ASN A 166 -2.44 -20.36 21.84
N SER A 167 -1.29 -19.76 21.62
CA SER A 167 -0.87 -19.43 20.26
C SER A 167 0.59 -19.78 20.00
N ASP A 168 0.84 -20.32 18.82
CA ASP A 168 2.20 -20.54 18.33
C ASP A 168 2.91 -19.20 18.14
N LYS A 169 4.19 -19.18 18.48
CA LYS A 169 5.07 -18.02 18.23
C LYS A 169 5.40 -17.93 16.76
N LYS A 170 4.44 -17.44 15.96
CA LYS A 170 4.64 -17.20 14.53
C LYS A 170 5.06 -15.75 14.30
N GLY A 171 6.23 -15.54 13.68
CA GLY A 171 6.69 -14.22 13.26
C GLY A 171 5.91 -13.71 12.05
N PHE A 172 5.93 -12.39 11.86
CA PHE A 172 5.44 -11.81 10.62
C PHE A 172 6.28 -12.27 9.44
N ASP A 173 5.61 -12.73 8.39
CA ASP A 173 6.20 -13.21 7.14
C ASP A 173 5.63 -12.45 5.91
N VAL A 174 6.14 -12.80 4.73
CA VAL A 174 5.70 -12.19 3.48
C VAL A 174 4.22 -12.41 3.17
N PHE A 175 3.63 -13.51 3.69
CA PHE A 175 2.20 -13.78 3.48
C PHE A 175 1.32 -12.99 4.44
N ALA A 176 1.79 -12.76 5.67
CA ALA A 176 1.10 -11.90 6.62
C ALA A 176 1.01 -10.45 6.11
N ILE A 177 2.13 -9.87 5.65
CA ILE A 177 2.14 -8.52 5.12
C ILE A 177 1.34 -8.40 3.80
N LYS A 178 1.37 -9.43 2.96
CA LYS A 178 0.53 -9.52 1.77
C LYS A 178 -0.96 -9.51 2.12
N SER A 179 -1.35 -10.26 3.14
CA SER A 179 -2.75 -10.31 3.61
C SER A 179 -3.23 -8.94 4.06
N ASP A 180 -2.43 -8.23 4.86
CA ASP A 180 -2.73 -6.88 5.32
C ASP A 180 -2.88 -5.92 4.13
N LEU A 181 -1.90 -5.92 3.21
CA LEU A 181 -1.93 -5.09 2.00
C LEU A 181 -3.18 -5.37 1.14
N MET A 182 -3.54 -6.64 0.93
CA MET A 182 -4.74 -7.02 0.19
C MET A 182 -6.02 -6.54 0.88
N GLY A 183 -6.09 -6.60 2.21
CA GLY A 183 -7.18 -6.05 3.01
C GLY A 183 -7.32 -4.54 2.80
N VAL A 184 -6.22 -3.81 2.86
CA VAL A 184 -6.18 -2.37 2.59
C VAL A 184 -6.65 -2.05 1.17
N LEU A 185 -6.10 -2.70 0.15
CA LEU A 185 -6.45 -2.45 -1.26
C LEU A 185 -7.92 -2.76 -1.55
N LYS A 186 -8.47 -3.85 -0.99
CA LYS A 186 -9.91 -4.18 -1.10
C LYS A 186 -10.80 -3.12 -0.46
N SER A 187 -10.45 -2.64 0.74
CA SER A 187 -11.22 -1.59 1.43
C SER A 187 -11.20 -0.24 0.69
N LEU A 188 -10.22 -0.05 -0.18
CA LEU A 188 -10.07 1.10 -1.07
C LEU A 188 -10.74 0.90 -2.45
N ASN A 189 -11.49 -0.19 -2.64
CA ASN A 189 -12.14 -0.56 -3.91
C ASN A 189 -11.15 -0.72 -5.08
N THR A 190 -9.94 -1.19 -4.81
CA THR A 190 -8.96 -1.50 -5.85
C THR A 190 -9.30 -2.86 -6.49
N PRO A 191 -9.23 -3.01 -7.82
CA PRO A 191 -9.54 -4.27 -8.50
C PRO A 191 -8.43 -5.31 -8.28
N VAL A 192 -8.42 -5.94 -7.11
CA VAL A 192 -7.35 -6.85 -6.66
C VAL A 192 -7.22 -8.12 -7.53
N ASP A 193 -8.28 -8.52 -8.23
CA ASP A 193 -8.26 -9.67 -9.13
C ASP A 193 -7.45 -9.42 -10.41
N ASN A 194 -7.18 -8.16 -10.74
CA ASN A 194 -6.40 -7.75 -11.92
C ASN A 194 -4.94 -7.46 -11.60
N LEU A 195 -4.49 -7.77 -10.37
CA LEU A 195 -3.11 -7.53 -9.95
C LEU A 195 -2.15 -8.55 -10.55
N ASN A 196 -1.06 -8.02 -11.12
CA ASN A 196 0.08 -8.81 -11.54
C ASN A 196 1.20 -8.70 -10.51
N TYR A 197 1.92 -9.80 -10.30
CA TYR A 197 3.03 -9.90 -9.37
C TYR A 197 4.35 -9.91 -10.13
N GLU A 198 5.28 -9.04 -9.78
CA GLU A 198 6.60 -8.96 -10.39
C GLU A 198 7.69 -8.93 -9.30
N ALA A 199 8.83 -9.55 -9.58
CA ALA A 199 9.97 -9.51 -8.68
C ALA A 199 10.47 -8.06 -8.50
N ILE A 200 10.78 -7.67 -7.27
CA ILE A 200 11.36 -6.35 -6.97
C ILE A 200 12.87 -6.41 -7.21
N SER A 201 13.38 -5.38 -7.89
CA SER A 201 14.81 -5.15 -8.04
C SER A 201 15.16 -3.79 -7.43
N ASN A 202 15.19 -3.71 -6.09
CA ASN A 202 15.64 -2.51 -5.37
C ASN A 202 16.44 -2.88 -4.12
N LYS A 203 17.05 -1.88 -3.48
CA LYS A 203 17.92 -2.07 -2.31
C LYS A 203 17.12 -2.22 -1.00
N VAL A 204 15.83 -1.92 -1.01
CA VAL A 204 14.96 -1.87 0.20
C VAL A 204 14.44 -3.24 0.59
N PHE A 205 13.98 -4.02 -0.39
CA PHE A 205 13.34 -5.32 -0.17
C PHE A 205 14.28 -6.49 -0.44
N HIS A 206 14.00 -7.61 0.21
CA HIS A 206 14.71 -8.86 -0.01
C HIS A 206 14.43 -9.40 -1.42
N PRO A 207 15.46 -9.71 -2.25
CA PRO A 207 15.26 -10.06 -3.67
C PRO A 207 14.44 -11.32 -3.91
N GLY A 208 14.47 -12.28 -2.97
CA GLY A 208 13.74 -13.56 -3.10
C GLY A 208 12.43 -13.65 -2.30
N LYS A 209 12.11 -12.62 -1.47
CA LYS A 209 10.94 -12.65 -0.59
C LYS A 209 10.14 -11.35 -0.66
N SER A 210 10.00 -10.82 -1.87
CA SER A 210 9.27 -9.58 -2.12
C SER A 210 8.61 -9.57 -3.50
N SER A 211 7.64 -8.70 -3.68
CA SER A 211 6.96 -8.54 -4.95
C SER A 211 6.38 -7.13 -5.11
N SER A 212 6.42 -6.62 -6.33
CA SER A 212 5.64 -5.46 -6.77
C SER A 212 4.25 -5.90 -7.24
N LEU A 213 3.24 -5.13 -6.89
CA LEU A 213 1.88 -5.26 -7.42
C LEU A 213 1.67 -4.25 -8.53
N ARG A 214 1.18 -4.73 -9.67
CA ARG A 214 0.94 -3.91 -10.85
C ARG A 214 -0.48 -4.03 -11.38
N ILE A 215 -0.99 -2.92 -11.92
CA ILE A 215 -2.13 -2.89 -12.82
C ILE A 215 -1.63 -2.39 -14.17
N GLY A 216 -1.64 -3.26 -15.18
CA GLY A 216 -0.98 -2.97 -16.46
C GLY A 216 0.52 -2.71 -16.27
N LYS A 217 0.99 -1.53 -16.70
CA LYS A 217 2.40 -1.10 -16.56
C LYS A 217 2.71 -0.40 -15.23
N ASN A 218 1.69 0.00 -14.46
CA ASN A 218 1.86 0.85 -13.28
C ASN A 218 2.05 0.01 -12.01
N ILE A 219 3.09 0.32 -11.24
CA ILE A 219 3.31 -0.24 -9.91
C ILE A 219 2.41 0.52 -8.93
N ILE A 220 1.54 -0.19 -8.23
CA ILE A 220 0.64 0.38 -7.22
C ILE A 220 1.14 0.15 -5.80
N ALA A 221 1.88 -0.92 -5.57
CA ALA A 221 2.47 -1.23 -4.27
C ALA A 221 3.68 -2.16 -4.40
N ASN A 222 4.57 -2.07 -3.42
CA ASN A 222 5.63 -3.04 -3.15
C ASN A 222 5.37 -3.70 -1.80
N PHE A 223 5.76 -4.96 -1.62
CA PHE A 223 5.67 -5.63 -0.31
C PHE A 223 6.67 -6.78 -0.20
N GLY A 224 7.02 -7.13 1.02
CA GLY A 224 7.89 -8.27 1.30
C GLY A 224 8.70 -8.14 2.57
N GLU A 225 9.66 -9.04 2.75
CA GLU A 225 10.72 -8.89 3.75
C GLU A 225 11.66 -7.74 3.33
N LEU A 226 12.15 -7.00 4.31
CA LEU A 226 13.16 -5.98 4.07
C LEU A 226 14.54 -6.62 3.86
N ASN A 227 15.40 -5.93 3.12
CA ASN A 227 16.72 -6.40 2.81
C ASN A 227 17.55 -6.56 4.12
N PRO A 228 18.13 -7.75 4.39
CA PRO A 228 18.95 -7.98 5.59
C PRO A 228 20.14 -7.04 5.73
N ILE A 229 20.72 -6.56 4.63
CA ILE A 229 21.82 -5.60 4.65
C ILE A 229 21.34 -4.26 5.22
N LEU A 230 20.15 -3.80 4.79
CA LEU A 230 19.54 -2.59 5.32
C LEU A 230 19.21 -2.75 6.82
N LEU A 231 18.62 -3.87 7.21
CA LEU A 231 18.27 -4.13 8.61
C LEU A 231 19.52 -4.16 9.50
N LYS A 232 20.59 -4.82 9.06
CA LYS A 232 21.86 -4.90 9.78
C LYS A 232 22.52 -3.53 9.95
N SER A 233 22.45 -2.65 8.94
CA SER A 233 23.01 -1.30 9.02
C SER A 233 22.28 -0.38 10.02
N LEU A 234 21.07 -0.78 10.43
CA LEU A 234 20.25 -0.09 11.43
C LEU A 234 20.14 -0.90 12.74
N ASP A 235 21.05 -1.85 12.99
CA ASP A 235 21.11 -2.68 14.19
C ASP A 235 19.80 -3.50 14.45
N ILE A 236 19.14 -3.93 13.39
CA ILE A 236 17.96 -4.77 13.45
C ILE A 236 18.33 -6.20 13.05
N SER A 237 18.29 -7.12 14.02
CA SER A 237 18.68 -8.52 13.82
C SER A 237 17.56 -9.43 13.32
N ASN A 238 16.31 -9.07 13.59
CA ASN A 238 15.15 -9.89 13.23
C ASN A 238 14.59 -9.48 11.87
N ALA A 239 13.96 -10.45 11.17
CA ALA A 239 13.22 -10.15 9.95
C ALA A 239 12.11 -9.12 10.22
N VAL A 240 11.97 -8.18 9.31
CA VAL A 240 10.93 -7.15 9.29
C VAL A 240 10.27 -7.20 7.93
N VAL A 241 8.94 -7.13 7.90
CA VAL A 241 8.17 -7.11 6.67
C VAL A 241 7.49 -5.78 6.48
N ALA A 242 7.37 -5.35 5.23
CA ALA A 242 6.82 -4.03 4.89
C ALA A 242 5.98 -4.07 3.62
N PHE A 243 5.13 -3.06 3.49
CA PHE A 243 4.56 -2.66 2.20
C PHE A 243 4.71 -1.15 1.99
N GLU A 244 4.76 -0.75 0.73
CA GLU A 244 4.67 0.63 0.26
C GLU A 244 3.58 0.73 -0.80
N ILE A 245 2.60 1.63 -0.62
CA ILE A 245 1.53 1.90 -1.57
C ILE A 245 1.76 3.28 -2.18
N PHE A 246 1.88 3.36 -3.50
CA PHE A 246 2.01 4.61 -4.24
C PHE A 246 0.63 5.25 -4.40
N THR A 247 0.30 6.23 -3.56
CA THR A 247 -1.06 6.74 -3.37
C THR A 247 -1.64 7.39 -4.63
N GLU A 248 -0.83 8.13 -5.37
CA GLU A 248 -1.22 8.82 -6.60
C GLU A 248 -1.48 7.82 -7.73
N THR A 249 -0.60 6.83 -7.89
CA THR A 249 -0.80 5.75 -8.86
C THR A 249 -2.03 4.94 -8.53
N LEU A 250 -2.23 4.61 -7.25
CA LEU A 250 -3.42 3.88 -6.79
C LEU A 250 -4.72 4.65 -7.09
N ALA A 251 -4.73 5.98 -6.89
CA ALA A 251 -5.90 6.82 -7.12
C ALA A 251 -6.42 6.76 -8.57
N GLN A 252 -5.53 6.52 -9.55
CA GLN A 252 -5.90 6.38 -10.96
C GLN A 252 -6.77 5.14 -11.22
N PHE A 253 -6.61 4.10 -10.39
CA PHE A 253 -7.30 2.80 -10.53
C PHE A 253 -8.44 2.62 -9.53
N GLN A 254 -8.62 3.55 -8.59
CA GLN A 254 -9.80 3.57 -7.75
C GLN A 254 -10.99 3.95 -8.63
N SER A 255 -11.95 3.02 -8.77
CA SER A 255 -13.07 3.21 -9.66
C SER A 255 -13.77 4.54 -9.41
N LYS A 256 -13.92 5.36 -10.45
CA LYS A 256 -14.75 6.55 -10.45
C LYS A 256 -16.17 6.11 -10.12
N LYS A 257 -16.57 6.24 -8.84
CA LYS A 257 -17.96 6.19 -8.37
C LYS A 257 -18.88 5.16 -9.06
N THR A 258 -18.56 3.90 -9.05
CA THR A 258 -19.61 2.89 -9.11
C THR A 258 -19.80 2.39 -7.68
N SER A 259 -20.70 3.06 -6.97
CA SER A 259 -21.23 2.58 -5.68
C SER A 259 -22.15 1.36 -5.85
N THR A 260 -22.31 0.86 -7.05
CA THR A 260 -23.04 -0.36 -7.35
C THR A 260 -22.16 -1.55 -7.07
N VAL A 261 -22.34 -2.11 -5.89
CA VAL A 261 -21.95 -3.50 -5.61
C VAL A 261 -22.88 -4.36 -6.47
N SER A 262 -22.34 -5.32 -7.24
CA SER A 262 -23.17 -6.29 -7.95
C SER A 262 -24.14 -6.96 -6.96
N ALA A 263 -25.40 -7.16 -7.37
CA ALA A 263 -26.34 -7.89 -6.58
C ALA A 263 -25.74 -9.26 -6.18
N PHE A 264 -26.02 -9.70 -4.97
CA PHE A 264 -25.63 -11.03 -4.53
C PHE A 264 -26.35 -12.05 -5.42
N ASP A 265 -25.60 -12.83 -6.16
CA ASP A 265 -26.13 -13.93 -6.97
C ASP A 265 -26.18 -15.18 -6.08
N ASN A 266 -27.37 -15.49 -5.60
CA ASN A 266 -27.62 -16.69 -4.83
C ASN A 266 -27.81 -17.87 -5.78
N ASN A 267 -26.69 -18.50 -6.15
CA ASN A 267 -26.73 -19.69 -6.99
C ASN A 267 -27.29 -20.87 -6.17
N PRO A 268 -28.43 -21.47 -6.55
CA PRO A 268 -29.06 -22.57 -5.80
C PRO A 268 -28.37 -23.94 -5.99
N PHE A 269 -27.44 -24.04 -6.94
CA PHE A 269 -26.79 -25.31 -7.26
C PHE A 269 -25.55 -25.54 -6.42
N GLN A 270 -25.35 -26.79 -6.00
CA GLN A 270 -24.22 -27.19 -5.17
C GLN A 270 -22.89 -27.09 -5.96
N ALA A 271 -21.93 -26.34 -5.42
CA ALA A 271 -20.58 -26.28 -5.95
C ALA A 271 -19.82 -27.58 -5.70
N VAL A 272 -18.89 -27.90 -6.60
CA VAL A 272 -18.06 -29.09 -6.54
C VAL A 272 -16.59 -28.72 -6.39
N GLU A 273 -15.90 -29.28 -5.39
CA GLU A 273 -14.45 -29.12 -5.22
C GLU A 273 -13.70 -30.29 -5.87
N ARG A 274 -12.59 -29.97 -6.56
CA ARG A 274 -11.65 -30.95 -7.09
C ARG A 274 -10.22 -30.57 -6.74
N ASP A 275 -9.50 -31.55 -6.23
CA ASP A 275 -8.10 -31.41 -5.81
C ASP A 275 -7.19 -32.05 -6.85
N PHE A 276 -6.11 -31.37 -7.20
CA PHE A 276 -5.10 -31.85 -8.13
C PHE A 276 -3.71 -31.59 -7.53
N ALA A 277 -2.79 -32.54 -7.69
CA ALA A 277 -1.39 -32.34 -7.34
C ALA A 277 -0.54 -32.47 -8.61
N PHE A 278 0.19 -31.41 -8.94
CA PHE A 278 1.06 -31.36 -10.12
C PHE A 278 2.52 -31.28 -9.72
N LEU A 279 3.34 -32.11 -10.36
CA LEU A 279 4.78 -31.98 -10.30
C LEU A 279 5.21 -31.04 -11.44
N LEU A 280 5.89 -29.94 -11.07
CA LEU A 280 6.20 -28.81 -11.94
C LEU A 280 7.68 -28.40 -11.81
N PRO A 281 8.32 -27.85 -12.85
CA PRO A 281 9.61 -27.18 -12.70
C PRO A 281 9.55 -26.05 -11.66
N LYS A 282 10.59 -25.88 -10.85
CA LYS A 282 10.67 -24.81 -9.83
C LYS A 282 10.49 -23.40 -10.40
N SER A 283 10.86 -23.20 -11.67
CA SER A 283 10.72 -21.93 -12.39
C SER A 283 9.27 -21.50 -12.63
N VAL A 284 8.32 -22.44 -12.62
CA VAL A 284 6.89 -22.14 -12.85
C VAL A 284 6.33 -21.40 -11.63
N LYS A 285 5.80 -20.20 -11.87
CA LYS A 285 5.17 -19.40 -10.82
C LYS A 285 3.77 -19.95 -10.53
N ALA A 286 3.45 -20.06 -9.24
CA ALA A 286 2.13 -20.54 -8.79
C ALA A 286 0.96 -19.69 -9.34
N ILE A 287 1.18 -18.40 -9.50
CA ILE A 287 0.17 -17.49 -10.06
C ILE A 287 -0.14 -17.79 -11.53
N ASP A 288 0.86 -18.22 -12.30
CA ASP A 288 0.65 -18.55 -13.71
C ASP A 288 -0.23 -19.79 -13.85
N LEU A 289 -0.05 -20.77 -12.94
CA LEU A 289 -0.90 -21.96 -12.82
C LEU A 289 -2.36 -21.56 -12.54
N ILE A 290 -2.59 -20.75 -11.51
CA ILE A 290 -3.92 -20.27 -11.14
C ILE A 290 -4.58 -19.51 -12.30
N ASN A 291 -3.85 -18.59 -12.91
CA ASN A 291 -4.37 -17.78 -14.01
C ASN A 291 -4.71 -18.60 -15.25
N LYS A 292 -3.94 -19.65 -15.51
CA LYS A 292 -4.18 -20.54 -16.65
C LYS A 292 -5.47 -21.34 -16.44
N ILE A 293 -5.67 -21.90 -15.24
CA ILE A 293 -6.88 -22.65 -14.90
C ILE A 293 -8.12 -21.75 -14.95
N LYS A 294 -8.07 -20.56 -14.36
CA LYS A 294 -9.19 -19.60 -14.37
C LYS A 294 -9.62 -19.18 -15.79
N LYS A 295 -8.76 -19.33 -16.80
CA LYS A 295 -9.08 -18.99 -18.19
C LYS A 295 -9.85 -20.08 -18.93
N ILE A 296 -9.94 -21.30 -18.40
CA ILE A 296 -10.71 -22.39 -19.01
C ILE A 296 -12.18 -21.99 -19.12
N ASP A 297 -12.76 -21.66 -17.98
CA ASP A 297 -14.13 -21.12 -17.91
C ASP A 297 -14.26 -20.17 -16.71
N LYS A 298 -14.41 -18.88 -16.99
CA LYS A 298 -14.50 -17.85 -15.97
C LYS A 298 -15.84 -17.83 -15.21
N LYS A 299 -16.87 -18.48 -15.74
CA LYS A 299 -18.19 -18.52 -15.11
C LYS A 299 -18.31 -19.74 -14.20
N ILE A 300 -17.76 -20.86 -14.62
CA ILE A 300 -17.83 -22.14 -13.90
C ILE A 300 -16.72 -22.26 -12.87
N ILE A 301 -15.49 -21.84 -13.18
CA ILE A 301 -14.37 -21.89 -12.23
C ILE A 301 -14.43 -20.68 -11.29
N ASN A 302 -15.09 -20.87 -10.16
CA ASN A 302 -15.31 -19.82 -9.18
C ASN A 302 -14.01 -19.48 -8.42
N LYS A 303 -13.28 -20.49 -7.93
CA LYS A 303 -12.09 -20.30 -7.12
C LYS A 303 -11.02 -21.33 -7.46
N VAL A 304 -9.77 -20.88 -7.51
CA VAL A 304 -8.58 -21.75 -7.56
C VAL A 304 -7.67 -21.36 -6.41
N SER A 305 -7.35 -22.30 -5.54
CA SER A 305 -6.48 -22.08 -4.37
C SER A 305 -5.38 -23.14 -4.32
N ILE A 306 -4.19 -22.72 -3.89
CA ILE A 306 -3.10 -23.63 -3.58
C ILE A 306 -3.19 -23.92 -2.10
N PHE A 307 -3.18 -25.20 -1.73
CA PHE A 307 -3.25 -25.62 -0.32
C PHE A 307 -2.00 -26.35 0.14
N ASP A 308 -1.15 -26.82 -0.79
CA ASP A 308 0.14 -27.41 -0.43
C ASP A 308 1.20 -27.16 -1.51
N VAL A 309 2.43 -26.94 -1.06
CA VAL A 309 3.63 -26.86 -1.91
C VAL A 309 4.73 -27.68 -1.24
N TYR A 310 5.16 -28.72 -1.92
CA TYR A 310 6.18 -29.63 -1.41
C TYR A 310 7.45 -29.59 -2.27
N GLU A 311 8.58 -29.35 -1.60
CA GLU A 311 9.93 -29.46 -2.15
C GLU A 311 10.76 -30.33 -1.19
N GLY A 312 11.14 -31.53 -1.56
CA GLY A 312 11.85 -32.43 -0.66
C GLY A 312 12.39 -33.68 -1.35
N GLU A 313 13.01 -34.57 -0.60
CA GLU A 313 13.81 -35.75 -1.05
C GLU A 313 13.09 -36.71 -2.00
N LYS A 314 11.76 -36.67 -2.08
CA LYS A 314 10.98 -37.56 -2.95
C LYS A 314 10.68 -36.94 -4.33
N ILE A 315 11.22 -35.78 -4.62
CA ILE A 315 11.00 -35.04 -5.86
C ILE A 315 12.35 -34.58 -6.39
N ASP A 316 12.50 -34.58 -7.71
CA ASP A 316 13.69 -34.09 -8.40
C ASP A 316 14.08 -32.69 -7.93
N GLU A 317 15.36 -32.39 -7.69
CA GLU A 317 15.85 -31.14 -7.15
C GLU A 317 15.41 -29.90 -7.90
N ASN A 318 15.13 -30.00 -9.21
CA ASN A 318 14.65 -28.92 -10.05
C ASN A 318 13.12 -28.83 -10.15
N SER A 319 12.40 -29.67 -9.41
CA SER A 319 10.95 -29.78 -9.44
C SER A 319 10.33 -29.42 -8.10
N LYS A 320 9.05 -29.09 -8.10
CA LYS A 320 8.19 -28.90 -6.93
C LYS A 320 6.83 -29.49 -7.20
N SER A 321 6.18 -29.98 -6.15
CA SER A 321 4.78 -30.40 -6.19
C SER A 321 3.89 -29.28 -5.70
N ILE A 322 2.89 -28.89 -6.50
CA ILE A 322 1.87 -27.91 -6.09
C ILE A 322 0.53 -28.61 -6.06
N ALA A 323 -0.12 -28.60 -4.90
CA ALA A 323 -1.48 -29.09 -4.74
C ALA A 323 -2.47 -27.93 -4.80
N ILE A 324 -3.45 -28.05 -5.69
CA ILE A 324 -4.46 -27.02 -5.96
C ILE A 324 -5.86 -27.56 -5.73
N ARG A 325 -6.75 -26.70 -5.25
CA ARG A 325 -8.17 -26.93 -5.15
C ARG A 325 -8.90 -26.03 -6.11
N VAL A 326 -9.77 -26.60 -6.92
CA VAL A 326 -10.61 -25.88 -7.88
C VAL A 326 -12.05 -26.02 -7.46
N LEU A 327 -12.74 -24.90 -7.25
CA LEU A 327 -14.17 -24.84 -6.97
C LEU A 327 -14.93 -24.57 -8.26
N LEU A 328 -15.71 -25.57 -8.69
CA LEU A 328 -16.58 -25.51 -9.85
C LEU A 328 -17.99 -25.15 -9.40
N GLN A 329 -18.58 -24.08 -9.96
CA GLN A 329 -19.92 -23.63 -9.66
C GLN A 329 -20.82 -23.85 -10.88
N PRO A 330 -21.80 -24.73 -10.82
CA PRO A 330 -22.76 -24.92 -11.93
C PRO A 330 -23.68 -23.70 -12.05
N LEU A 331 -24.15 -23.40 -13.27
CA LEU A 331 -24.93 -22.19 -13.56
C LEU A 331 -26.43 -22.50 -13.75
N GLU A 332 -26.77 -23.59 -14.42
CA GLU A 332 -28.15 -23.88 -14.83
C GLU A 332 -28.71 -25.17 -14.23
N LYS A 333 -27.86 -26.12 -13.93
CA LYS A 333 -28.20 -27.43 -13.31
C LYS A 333 -27.02 -27.98 -12.52
N THR A 334 -27.25 -28.90 -11.62
CA THR A 334 -26.19 -29.63 -10.92
C THR A 334 -25.35 -30.43 -11.91
N PHE A 335 -24.02 -30.45 -11.73
CA PHE A 335 -23.13 -31.22 -12.58
C PHE A 335 -23.39 -32.72 -12.49
N SER A 336 -23.32 -33.41 -13.64
CA SER A 336 -23.21 -34.85 -13.69
C SER A 336 -21.76 -35.29 -13.43
N ASP A 337 -21.55 -36.54 -13.07
CA ASP A 337 -20.20 -37.11 -12.88
C ASP A 337 -19.35 -37.01 -14.16
N GLU A 338 -19.96 -37.22 -15.34
CA GLU A 338 -19.30 -37.07 -16.63
C GLU A 338 -18.85 -35.62 -16.92
N GLU A 339 -19.67 -34.62 -16.57
CA GLU A 339 -19.32 -33.21 -16.71
C GLU A 339 -18.15 -32.84 -15.79
N ILE A 340 -18.15 -33.31 -14.52
CA ILE A 340 -17.08 -33.09 -13.57
C ILE A 340 -15.76 -33.73 -14.04
N GLU A 341 -15.84 -34.96 -14.56
CA GLU A 341 -14.67 -35.67 -15.07
C GLU A 341 -14.12 -34.96 -16.32
N GLY A 342 -15.00 -34.46 -17.19
CA GLY A 342 -14.64 -33.65 -18.33
C GLY A 342 -13.85 -32.39 -17.96
N PHE A 343 -14.31 -31.61 -16.98
CA PHE A 343 -13.57 -30.45 -16.46
C PHE A 343 -12.24 -30.86 -15.83
N SER A 344 -12.23 -31.98 -15.09
CA SER A 344 -11.01 -32.48 -14.46
C SER A 344 -9.93 -32.83 -15.50
N ASN A 345 -10.31 -33.57 -16.55
CA ASN A 345 -9.41 -33.94 -17.63
C ASN A 345 -8.92 -32.70 -18.41
N GLN A 346 -9.80 -31.73 -18.65
CA GLN A 346 -9.43 -30.48 -19.33
C GLN A 346 -8.41 -29.66 -18.51
N ILE A 347 -8.56 -29.60 -17.18
CA ILE A 347 -7.58 -28.95 -16.29
C ILE A 347 -6.24 -29.68 -16.33
N ILE A 348 -6.25 -31.02 -16.23
CA ILE A 348 -5.05 -31.85 -16.23
C ILE A 348 -4.29 -31.67 -17.55
N ASP A 349 -4.95 -31.85 -18.71
CA ASP A 349 -4.34 -31.73 -20.02
C ASP A 349 -3.77 -30.34 -20.28
N LEU A 350 -4.50 -29.28 -19.86
CA LEU A 350 -4.04 -27.91 -20.00
C LEU A 350 -2.74 -27.66 -19.21
N ILE A 351 -2.65 -28.15 -17.98
CA ILE A 351 -1.50 -27.93 -17.10
C ILE A 351 -0.30 -28.75 -17.59
N ILE A 352 -0.50 -30.02 -17.95
CA ILE A 352 0.55 -30.87 -18.50
C ILE A 352 1.15 -30.25 -19.76
N THR A 353 0.30 -29.80 -20.68
CA THR A 353 0.74 -29.21 -21.96
C THR A 353 1.41 -27.86 -21.78
N SER A 354 0.87 -27.00 -20.90
CA SER A 354 1.36 -25.62 -20.74
C SER A 354 2.67 -25.52 -19.96
N PHE A 355 2.88 -26.39 -18.99
CA PHE A 355 3.98 -26.26 -18.02
C PHE A 355 4.93 -27.46 -17.99
N LYS A 356 4.76 -28.43 -18.90
CA LYS A 356 5.48 -29.72 -18.89
C LYS A 356 5.36 -30.43 -17.53
N ALA A 357 4.17 -30.35 -16.96
CA ALA A 357 3.84 -30.92 -15.66
C ALA A 357 3.53 -32.40 -15.77
N SER A 358 3.58 -33.10 -14.64
CA SER A 358 2.99 -34.45 -14.49
C SER A 358 2.03 -34.46 -13.32
N LEU A 359 0.94 -35.23 -13.46
CA LEU A 359 0.00 -35.40 -12.33
C LEU A 359 0.65 -36.33 -11.30
N ARG A 360 0.70 -35.87 -10.06
CA ARG A 360 1.16 -36.70 -8.93
C ARG A 360 -0.01 -37.56 -8.45
N LYS A 361 0.14 -38.86 -8.57
CA LYS A 361 -0.80 -39.84 -8.03
C LYS A 361 -0.64 -40.00 -6.53
#